data_bdada5657c3f68ff3b9c55de6256f0df
#
_entry.id   bdada5657c3f68ff3b9c55de6256f0df
#
_cell.length_a   1.000
_cell.length_b   1.000
_cell.length_c   1.000
_cell.angle_alpha   90.00
_cell.angle_beta   90.00
_cell.angle_gamma   90.00
#
_symmetry.space_group_name_H-M   'P 1'
#
loop_
_entity.id
_entity.type
_entity.pdbx_description
1 polymer ?
#
loop_
_entity_poly.entity_id
_entity_poly.type
_entity_poly.pdbx_seq_one_letter_code
_entity_poly.pdbx_strand_id
1 'polypeptide(L)'
;MKIPFFKPQTEWTEPQEFPDLRSYDEIAIDLETRDPDLRKSGSGSVIGNGDVVGIAVAVSGRKFYFPIGHASGPNMPRKKVLSWLQDTMSTDAVKIFHNAMYDVCWLRHLGIKINGLIVDTMIAASLVDENRYQYSLNSLGWDYLGYGKSENELIEAAKSRGLDPKADMWQLPAMEVGSYAERDAQLTFDLRQMMKKETTHQDIESIFSLETDLFPC
;
A
#
# COMPACT_ATOMS: atom_id res chain seq x y z
N MET A 1 23.87 31.36 -6.61
CA MET A 1 23.06 30.80 -5.54
C MET A 1 23.34 29.29 -5.49
N LYS A 2 24.03 28.77 -4.48
CA LYS A 2 24.30 27.32 -4.36
C LYS A 2 23.02 26.68 -3.84
N ILE A 3 22.34 25.90 -4.66
CA ILE A 3 21.24 25.02 -4.21
C ILE A 3 21.86 24.01 -3.25
N PRO A 4 21.42 23.92 -1.99
CA PRO A 4 21.90 22.87 -1.11
C PRO A 4 21.55 21.53 -1.74
N PHE A 5 22.55 20.71 -1.98
CA PHE A 5 22.36 19.31 -2.37
C PHE A 5 21.81 18.58 -1.14
N PHE A 6 20.50 18.60 -0.97
CA PHE A 6 19.83 17.76 0.00
C PHE A 6 19.88 16.33 -0.55
N LYS A 7 20.79 15.51 -0.05
CA LYS A 7 20.69 14.06 -0.24
C LYS A 7 19.63 13.59 0.74
N PRO A 8 18.48 13.09 0.29
CA PRO A 8 17.54 12.46 1.20
C PRO A 8 18.27 11.31 1.90
N GLN A 9 18.21 11.30 3.22
CA GLN A 9 18.68 10.17 4.03
C GLN A 9 17.60 9.10 3.99
N THR A 10 17.46 8.42 2.86
CA THR A 10 16.53 7.31 2.72
C THR A 10 17.31 6.00 2.80
N GLU A 11 16.76 5.03 3.49
CA GLU A 11 17.27 3.66 3.50
C GLU A 11 16.77 2.87 2.27
N TRP A 12 15.80 3.40 1.52
CA TRP A 12 15.27 2.73 0.35
C TRP A 12 16.25 2.72 -0.81
N THR A 13 16.35 1.56 -1.45
CA THR A 13 17.09 1.36 -2.70
C THR A 13 16.18 0.70 -3.73
N GLU A 14 16.26 1.16 -4.99
CA GLU A 14 15.52 0.56 -6.08
C GLU A 14 15.84 -0.95 -6.18
N PRO A 15 14.82 -1.83 -6.19
CA PRO A 15 15.02 -3.26 -6.36
C PRO A 15 15.71 -3.56 -7.69
N GLN A 16 16.83 -4.28 -7.65
CA GLN A 16 17.60 -4.66 -8.85
C GLN A 16 16.96 -5.84 -9.57
N GLU A 17 16.24 -6.69 -8.85
CA GLU A 17 15.58 -7.88 -9.34
C GLU A 17 14.15 -7.96 -8.79
N PHE A 18 13.27 -8.63 -9.52
CA PHE A 18 11.93 -8.93 -9.05
C PHE A 18 12.00 -10.13 -8.09
N PRO A 19 11.51 -10.02 -6.85
CA PRO A 19 11.50 -11.12 -5.91
C PRO A 19 10.52 -12.21 -6.36
N ASP A 20 10.91 -13.47 -6.16
CA ASP A 20 9.96 -14.58 -6.26
C ASP A 20 9.14 -14.65 -4.96
N LEU A 21 7.85 -14.39 -5.06
CA LEU A 21 6.91 -14.38 -3.93
C LEU A 21 5.97 -15.61 -3.92
N ARG A 22 6.16 -16.58 -4.82
CA ARG A 22 5.26 -17.74 -4.95
C ARG A 22 5.27 -18.68 -3.75
N SER A 23 6.31 -18.63 -2.93
CA SER A 23 6.43 -19.46 -1.71
C SER A 23 5.83 -18.82 -0.46
N TYR A 24 5.29 -17.62 -0.56
CA TYR A 24 4.66 -16.93 0.57
C TYR A 24 3.15 -17.15 0.56
N ASP A 25 2.60 -17.48 1.72
CA ASP A 25 1.16 -17.71 1.92
C ASP A 25 0.37 -16.40 2.02
N GLU A 26 1.01 -15.31 2.43
CA GLU A 26 0.40 -14.00 2.64
C GLU A 26 1.28 -12.89 2.04
N ILE A 27 0.67 -11.98 1.28
CA ILE A 27 1.34 -10.87 0.59
C ILE A 27 0.53 -9.59 0.85
N ALA A 28 1.11 -8.61 1.53
CA ALA A 28 0.51 -7.29 1.68
C ALA A 28 0.89 -6.39 0.50
N ILE A 29 -0.07 -5.62 0.03
CA ILE A 29 0.08 -4.71 -1.11
C ILE A 29 -0.47 -3.34 -0.71
N ASP A 30 0.22 -2.30 -1.12
CA ASP A 30 -0.18 -0.90 -0.99
C ASP A 30 0.20 -0.16 -2.28
N LEU A 31 -0.70 0.67 -2.81
CA LEU A 31 -0.50 1.39 -4.06
C LEU A 31 -0.33 2.87 -3.81
N GLU A 32 0.75 3.43 -4.35
CA GLU A 32 0.92 4.86 -4.45
C GLU A 32 0.29 5.36 -5.76
N THR A 33 -0.57 6.36 -5.65
CA THR A 33 -1.39 6.81 -6.78
C THR A 33 -1.29 8.32 -7.01
N ARG A 34 -1.52 8.71 -8.24
CA ARG A 34 -1.95 10.05 -8.60
C ARG A 34 -3.47 10.00 -8.80
N ASP A 35 -4.23 10.56 -7.87
CA ASP A 35 -5.70 10.56 -7.90
C ASP A 35 -6.24 11.97 -7.58
N PRO A 36 -6.19 12.90 -8.55
CA PRO A 36 -6.39 14.33 -8.30
C PRO A 36 -7.81 14.70 -7.89
N ASP A 37 -8.79 13.90 -8.29
CA ASP A 37 -10.20 14.18 -8.05
C ASP A 37 -10.85 13.28 -6.98
N LEU A 38 -10.06 12.48 -6.27
CA LEU A 38 -10.55 11.49 -5.29
C LEU A 38 -11.58 12.06 -4.33
N ARG A 39 -11.31 13.24 -3.75
CA ARG A 39 -12.20 13.88 -2.78
C ARG A 39 -13.42 14.54 -3.40
N LYS A 40 -13.37 14.88 -4.69
CA LYS A 40 -14.41 15.64 -5.39
C LYS A 40 -15.35 14.75 -6.17
N SER A 41 -14.81 13.74 -6.83
CA SER A 41 -15.52 12.96 -7.85
C SER A 41 -15.43 11.45 -7.61
N GLY A 42 -14.69 11.00 -6.58
CA GLY A 42 -14.43 9.60 -6.32
C GLY A 42 -13.15 9.10 -6.95
N SER A 43 -12.90 7.78 -6.85
CA SER A 43 -11.65 7.16 -7.28
C SER A 43 -11.41 7.34 -8.78
N GLY A 44 -10.21 7.78 -9.12
CA GLY A 44 -9.72 7.94 -10.48
C GLY A 44 -9.72 6.64 -11.27
N SER A 45 -9.58 5.50 -10.61
CA SER A 45 -9.69 4.17 -11.24
C SER A 45 -11.05 3.92 -11.89
N VAL A 46 -12.12 4.53 -11.34
CA VAL A 46 -13.51 4.40 -11.83
C VAL A 46 -13.83 5.47 -12.85
N ILE A 47 -13.43 6.72 -12.57
CA ILE A 47 -13.76 7.86 -13.45
C ILE A 47 -12.77 8.06 -14.61
N GLY A 48 -11.68 7.28 -14.65
CA GLY A 48 -10.67 7.35 -15.71
C GLY A 48 -9.70 8.55 -15.57
N ASN A 49 -9.52 9.09 -14.36
CA ASN A 49 -8.59 10.20 -14.12
C ASN A 49 -7.62 9.90 -12.98
N GLY A 50 -6.37 9.66 -13.32
CA GLY A 50 -5.32 9.32 -12.40
C GLY A 50 -4.47 8.18 -12.91
N ASP A 51 -3.57 7.69 -12.09
CA ASP A 51 -2.73 6.52 -12.41
C ASP A 51 -2.05 5.98 -11.15
N VAL A 52 -1.60 4.71 -11.20
CA VAL A 52 -0.71 4.12 -10.21
C VAL A 52 0.72 4.56 -10.48
N VAL A 53 1.37 5.13 -9.48
CA VAL A 53 2.74 5.63 -9.58
C VAL A 53 3.77 4.73 -8.91
N GLY A 54 3.34 3.85 -8.02
CA GLY A 54 4.20 2.88 -7.37
C GLY A 54 3.42 1.76 -6.71
N ILE A 55 4.10 0.64 -6.48
CA ILE A 55 3.54 -0.56 -5.86
C ILE A 55 4.46 -0.95 -4.71
N ALA A 56 3.94 -0.93 -3.50
CA ALA A 56 4.62 -1.46 -2.34
C ALA A 56 4.11 -2.86 -2.01
N VAL A 57 5.02 -3.73 -1.64
CA VAL A 57 4.71 -5.13 -1.29
C VAL A 57 5.49 -5.52 -0.04
N ALA A 58 4.83 -6.19 0.90
CA ALA A 58 5.47 -6.79 2.05
C ALA A 58 5.06 -8.25 2.22
N VAL A 59 6.02 -9.05 2.61
CA VAL A 59 5.89 -10.44 3.00
C VAL A 59 6.68 -10.68 4.28
N SER A 60 6.58 -11.86 4.88
CA SER A 60 7.35 -12.16 6.09
C SER A 60 8.84 -11.85 5.91
N GLY A 61 9.35 -10.88 6.69
CA GLY A 61 10.76 -10.48 6.73
C GLY A 61 11.28 -9.66 5.54
N ARG A 62 10.46 -9.32 4.55
CA ARG A 62 10.89 -8.57 3.36
C ARG A 62 9.83 -7.57 2.92
N LYS A 63 10.29 -6.42 2.42
CA LYS A 63 9.45 -5.38 1.82
C LYS A 63 10.12 -4.78 0.60
N PHE A 64 9.33 -4.26 -0.32
CA PHE A 64 9.80 -3.73 -1.60
C PHE A 64 8.88 -2.60 -2.05
N TYR A 65 9.46 -1.61 -2.74
CA TYR A 65 8.72 -0.60 -3.48
C TYR A 65 9.19 -0.54 -4.93
N PHE A 66 8.25 -0.57 -5.87
CA PHE A 66 8.47 -0.56 -7.32
C PHE A 66 7.88 0.71 -7.92
N PRO A 67 8.67 1.76 -8.15
CA PRO A 67 8.20 3.00 -8.76
C PRO A 67 7.97 2.81 -10.26
N ILE A 68 6.80 3.25 -10.76
CA ILE A 68 6.42 3.09 -12.18
C ILE A 68 5.86 4.34 -12.84
N GLY A 69 5.63 5.43 -12.08
CA GLY A 69 4.96 6.62 -12.59
C GLY A 69 5.27 7.91 -11.85
N HIS A 70 6.36 8.00 -11.09
CA HIS A 70 6.79 9.26 -10.49
C HIS A 70 7.20 10.26 -11.58
N ALA A 71 6.81 11.53 -11.41
CA ALA A 71 7.16 12.59 -12.36
C ALA A 71 8.64 12.99 -12.29
N SER A 72 9.28 12.77 -11.15
CA SER A 72 10.68 13.10 -10.90
C SER A 72 11.51 11.86 -10.63
N GLY A 73 12.75 11.83 -11.15
CA GLY A 73 13.67 10.72 -10.94
C GLY A 73 13.39 9.51 -11.83
N PRO A 74 14.19 8.44 -11.66
CA PRO A 74 14.02 7.21 -12.42
C PRO A 74 12.79 6.43 -11.96
N ASN A 75 12.16 5.74 -12.91
CA ASN A 75 11.12 4.74 -12.67
C ASN A 75 11.57 3.40 -13.24
N MET A 76 11.10 2.32 -12.65
CA MET A 76 11.28 0.98 -13.19
C MET A 76 10.45 0.80 -14.48
N PRO A 77 10.86 -0.13 -15.38
CA PRO A 77 10.13 -0.39 -16.60
C PRO A 77 8.70 -0.89 -16.30
N ARG A 78 7.70 0.00 -16.42
CA ARG A 78 6.29 -0.23 -16.04
C ARG A 78 5.76 -1.59 -16.50
N LYS A 79 5.99 -1.96 -17.77
CA LYS A 79 5.53 -3.25 -18.32
C LYS A 79 6.10 -4.44 -17.58
N LYS A 80 7.37 -4.39 -17.17
CA LYS A 80 8.02 -5.48 -16.42
C LYS A 80 7.46 -5.58 -15.00
N VAL A 81 7.28 -4.45 -14.33
CA VAL A 81 6.67 -4.40 -13.00
C VAL A 81 5.25 -4.95 -13.03
N LEU A 82 4.43 -4.52 -13.99
CA LEU A 82 3.04 -5.00 -14.10
C LEU A 82 2.95 -6.49 -14.47
N SER A 83 3.88 -7.01 -15.29
CA SER A 83 3.95 -8.45 -15.58
C SER A 83 4.29 -9.25 -14.32
N TRP A 84 5.31 -8.84 -13.57
CA TRP A 84 5.67 -9.46 -12.29
C TRP A 84 4.53 -9.37 -11.27
N LEU A 85 3.85 -8.21 -11.20
CA LEU A 85 2.70 -8.02 -10.33
C LEU A 85 1.57 -8.97 -10.70
N GLN A 86 1.25 -9.14 -12.00
CA GLN A 86 0.24 -10.09 -12.45
C GLN A 86 0.60 -11.52 -12.05
N ASP A 87 1.86 -11.93 -12.21
CA ASP A 87 2.31 -13.27 -11.80
C ASP A 87 2.15 -13.45 -10.28
N THR A 88 2.50 -12.43 -9.49
CA THR A 88 2.33 -12.42 -8.03
C THR A 88 0.86 -12.47 -7.62
N MET A 89 -0.01 -11.67 -8.26
CA MET A 89 -1.43 -11.63 -7.96
C MET A 89 -2.17 -12.90 -8.40
N SER A 90 -1.61 -13.67 -9.32
CA SER A 90 -2.20 -14.93 -9.81
C SER A 90 -1.96 -16.13 -8.89
N THR A 91 -1.16 -15.98 -7.85
CA THR A 91 -0.93 -17.04 -6.83
C THR A 91 -2.14 -17.20 -5.91
N ASP A 92 -2.26 -18.36 -5.25
CA ASP A 92 -3.30 -18.61 -4.24
C ASP A 92 -3.00 -17.98 -2.87
N ALA A 93 -1.87 -17.29 -2.74
CA ALA A 93 -1.53 -16.54 -1.53
C ALA A 93 -2.65 -15.55 -1.17
N VAL A 94 -2.86 -15.34 0.12
CA VAL A 94 -3.77 -14.30 0.63
C VAL A 94 -3.20 -12.93 0.28
N LYS A 95 -3.99 -12.06 -0.37
CA LYS A 95 -3.63 -10.68 -0.67
C LYS A 95 -4.21 -9.77 0.41
N ILE A 96 -3.32 -9.07 1.10
CA ILE A 96 -3.65 -8.24 2.26
C ILE A 96 -3.57 -6.78 1.84
N PHE A 97 -4.60 -6.03 2.18
CA PHE A 97 -4.69 -4.59 1.94
C PHE A 97 -5.16 -3.87 3.21
N HIS A 98 -5.04 -2.55 3.19
CA HIS A 98 -5.70 -1.67 4.15
C HIS A 98 -6.58 -0.68 3.39
N ASN A 99 -7.90 -0.79 3.53
CA ASN A 99 -8.89 -0.15 2.65
C ASN A 99 -8.85 -0.74 1.22
N ALA A 100 -8.94 -2.06 1.16
CA ALA A 100 -8.75 -2.87 -0.04
C ALA A 100 -9.56 -2.41 -1.26
N MET A 101 -10.74 -1.82 -1.06
CA MET A 101 -11.59 -1.33 -2.16
C MET A 101 -10.83 -0.35 -3.06
N TYR A 102 -10.05 0.54 -2.48
CA TYR A 102 -9.27 1.52 -3.23
C TYR A 102 -8.22 0.85 -4.12
N ASP A 103 -7.37 0.03 -3.53
CA ASP A 103 -6.24 -0.61 -4.24
C ASP A 103 -6.73 -1.64 -5.27
N VAL A 104 -7.72 -2.44 -4.92
CA VAL A 104 -8.28 -3.45 -5.83
C VAL A 104 -8.93 -2.79 -7.06
N CYS A 105 -9.61 -1.66 -6.90
CA CYS A 105 -10.14 -0.92 -8.05
C CYS A 105 -9.03 -0.44 -8.98
N TRP A 106 -7.91 0.07 -8.44
CA TRP A 106 -6.75 0.45 -9.23
C TRP A 106 -6.06 -0.74 -9.90
N LEU A 107 -5.91 -1.87 -9.20
CA LEU A 107 -5.36 -3.10 -9.78
C LEU A 107 -6.23 -3.59 -10.95
N ARG A 108 -7.54 -3.60 -10.79
CA ARG A 108 -8.49 -3.94 -11.86
C ARG A 108 -8.42 -2.95 -13.04
N HIS A 109 -8.28 -1.66 -12.76
CA HIS A 109 -8.08 -0.63 -13.78
C HIS A 109 -6.81 -0.87 -14.61
N LEU A 110 -5.74 -1.36 -13.97
CA LEU A 110 -4.51 -1.78 -14.64
C LEU A 110 -4.62 -3.12 -15.39
N GLY A 111 -5.78 -3.80 -15.33
CA GLY A 111 -6.00 -5.11 -15.93
C GLY A 111 -5.42 -6.28 -15.12
N ILE A 112 -4.99 -6.04 -13.88
CA ILE A 112 -4.46 -7.08 -12.98
C ILE A 112 -5.60 -7.92 -12.42
N LYS A 113 -5.51 -9.23 -12.62
CA LYS A 113 -6.42 -10.22 -12.03
C LYS A 113 -5.86 -10.71 -10.72
N ILE A 114 -6.68 -10.76 -9.69
CA ILE A 114 -6.30 -11.17 -8.35
C ILE A 114 -6.91 -12.55 -8.09
N ASN A 115 -6.07 -13.53 -7.78
CA ASN A 115 -6.46 -14.84 -7.29
C ASN A 115 -6.19 -14.94 -5.78
N GLY A 116 -6.79 -15.94 -5.15
CA GLY A 116 -6.70 -16.13 -3.71
C GLY A 116 -7.62 -15.18 -2.95
N LEU A 117 -7.56 -15.30 -1.64
CA LEU A 117 -8.39 -14.51 -0.73
C LEU A 117 -7.88 -13.06 -0.65
N ILE A 118 -8.80 -12.11 -0.67
CA ILE A 118 -8.51 -10.69 -0.41
C ILE A 118 -8.90 -10.38 1.03
N VAL A 119 -7.96 -9.90 1.83
CA VAL A 119 -8.16 -9.53 3.23
C VAL A 119 -7.96 -8.03 3.40
N ASP A 120 -8.92 -7.38 4.05
CA ASP A 120 -8.84 -5.96 4.42
C ASP A 120 -8.61 -5.80 5.92
N THR A 121 -7.46 -5.26 6.30
CA THR A 121 -7.13 -5.01 7.72
C THR A 121 -7.97 -3.90 8.35
N MET A 122 -8.53 -2.99 7.54
CA MET A 122 -9.45 -1.96 8.03
C MET A 122 -10.80 -2.57 8.41
N ILE A 123 -11.34 -3.50 7.60
CA ILE A 123 -12.55 -4.26 7.92
C ILE A 123 -12.30 -5.12 9.16
N ALA A 124 -11.19 -5.87 9.20
CA ALA A 124 -10.85 -6.69 10.37
C ALA A 124 -10.81 -5.84 11.66
N ALA A 125 -10.17 -4.68 11.63
CA ALA A 125 -10.08 -3.79 12.78
C ALA A 125 -11.45 -3.23 13.21
N SER A 126 -12.36 -2.97 12.26
CA SER A 126 -13.71 -2.49 12.57
C SER A 126 -14.59 -3.57 13.23
N LEU A 127 -14.36 -4.83 12.92
CA LEU A 127 -15.03 -5.95 13.57
C LEU A 127 -14.46 -6.24 14.96
N VAL A 128 -13.15 -6.05 15.16
CA VAL A 128 -12.47 -6.22 16.45
C VAL A 128 -12.89 -5.15 17.47
N ASP A 129 -13.08 -3.92 17.03
CA ASP A 129 -13.52 -2.81 17.88
C ASP A 129 -14.31 -1.79 17.04
N GLU A 130 -15.64 -1.94 17.05
CA GLU A 130 -16.58 -1.06 16.34
C GLU A 130 -16.72 0.34 16.96
N ASN A 131 -16.20 0.55 18.17
CA ASN A 131 -16.33 1.84 18.88
C ASN A 131 -15.20 2.82 18.56
N ARG A 132 -14.28 2.47 17.70
CA ARG A 132 -13.16 3.35 17.30
C ARG A 132 -13.63 4.50 16.43
N TYR A 133 -13.05 5.68 16.65
CA TYR A 133 -13.27 6.84 15.78
C TYR A 133 -12.49 6.80 14.47
N GLN A 134 -11.40 6.04 14.43
CA GLN A 134 -10.49 5.98 13.28
C GLN A 134 -9.93 4.58 13.08
N TYR A 135 -9.96 4.15 11.83
CA TYR A 135 -9.40 2.89 11.36
C TYR A 135 -8.26 3.14 10.37
N SER A 136 -7.61 4.31 10.41
CA SER A 136 -6.47 4.59 9.54
C SER A 136 -5.29 3.68 9.88
N LEU A 137 -4.51 3.30 8.87
CA LEU A 137 -3.32 2.45 9.01
C LEU A 137 -2.38 2.97 10.11
N ASN A 138 -2.17 4.30 10.16
CA ASN A 138 -1.31 4.92 11.17
C ASN A 138 -1.87 4.77 12.59
N SER A 139 -3.17 5.03 12.81
CA SER A 139 -3.78 4.89 14.14
C SER A 139 -3.74 3.45 14.63
N LEU A 140 -4.12 2.50 13.76
CA LEU A 140 -4.09 1.08 14.10
C LEU A 140 -2.67 0.57 14.36
N GLY A 141 -1.70 1.05 13.58
CA GLY A 141 -0.30 0.71 13.80
C GLY A 141 0.19 1.11 15.19
N TRP A 142 -0.08 2.35 15.61
CA TRP A 142 0.30 2.81 16.96
C TRP A 142 -0.40 2.04 18.07
N ASP A 143 -1.70 1.77 17.93
CA ASP A 143 -2.49 1.16 19.00
C ASP A 143 -2.22 -0.34 19.16
N TYR A 144 -2.02 -1.07 18.05
CA TYR A 144 -1.88 -2.52 18.07
C TYR A 144 -0.42 -3.01 17.94
N LEU A 145 0.45 -2.23 17.30
CA LEU A 145 1.84 -2.64 17.03
C LEU A 145 2.88 -1.80 17.77
N GLY A 146 2.48 -0.65 18.33
CA GLY A 146 3.39 0.29 18.99
C GLY A 146 4.23 1.13 18.01
N TYR A 147 3.92 1.11 16.73
CA TYR A 147 4.57 1.94 15.71
C TYR A 147 3.62 2.28 14.56
N GLY A 148 3.91 3.37 13.85
CA GLY A 148 3.09 3.89 12.78
C GLY A 148 3.89 4.17 11.50
N LYS A 149 3.26 4.94 10.61
CA LYS A 149 3.87 5.43 9.37
C LYS A 149 5.11 6.28 9.63
N SER A 150 6.04 6.26 8.71
CA SER A 150 7.23 7.14 8.72
C SER A 150 7.03 8.27 7.69
N GLU A 151 6.26 9.29 8.07
CA GLU A 151 5.86 10.37 7.15
C GLU A 151 6.82 11.58 7.17
N ASN A 152 7.72 11.70 8.16
CA ASN A 152 8.52 12.91 8.35
C ASN A 152 9.37 13.28 7.13
N GLU A 153 10.09 12.32 6.58
CA GLU A 153 10.94 12.53 5.40
C GLU A 153 10.13 12.92 4.17
N LEU A 154 9.01 12.24 3.95
CA LEU A 154 8.07 12.55 2.87
C LEU A 154 7.49 13.97 3.01
N ILE A 155 7.07 14.35 4.22
CA ILE A 155 6.52 15.68 4.52
C ILE A 155 7.57 16.76 4.29
N GLU A 156 8.81 16.56 4.73
CA GLU A 156 9.90 17.51 4.53
C GLU A 156 10.25 17.65 3.03
N ALA A 157 10.33 16.54 2.32
CA ALA A 157 10.60 16.52 0.89
C ALA A 157 9.53 17.27 0.09
N ALA A 158 8.25 17.04 0.40
CA ALA A 158 7.14 17.73 -0.24
C ALA A 158 7.13 19.22 0.09
N LYS A 159 7.23 19.59 1.37
CA LYS A 159 7.25 20.99 1.83
C LYS A 159 8.39 21.79 1.21
N SER A 160 9.59 21.21 1.09
CA SER A 160 10.74 21.88 0.48
C SER A 160 10.50 22.28 -0.98
N ARG A 161 9.52 21.68 -1.64
CA ARG A 161 9.10 21.93 -3.03
C ARG A 161 7.77 22.66 -3.15
N GLY A 162 7.13 23.00 -2.04
CA GLY A 162 5.80 23.62 -2.03
C GLY A 162 4.68 22.67 -2.45
N LEU A 163 4.87 21.36 -2.25
CA LEU A 163 3.94 20.30 -2.61
C LEU A 163 3.13 19.83 -1.39
N ASP A 164 1.91 19.34 -1.64
CA ASP A 164 1.16 18.58 -0.63
C ASP A 164 1.73 17.16 -0.53
N PRO A 165 2.10 16.68 0.68
CA PRO A 165 2.75 15.38 0.83
C PRO A 165 1.90 14.18 0.43
N LYS A 166 0.56 14.32 0.38
CA LYS A 166 -0.34 13.24 -0.05
C LYS A 166 -0.85 13.43 -1.47
N ALA A 167 -1.37 14.61 -1.79
CA ALA A 167 -1.94 14.87 -3.11
C ALA A 167 -0.89 14.95 -4.22
N ASP A 168 0.33 15.42 -3.89
CA ASP A 168 1.41 15.64 -4.85
C ASP A 168 2.58 14.66 -4.72
N MET A 169 2.46 13.61 -3.93
CA MET A 169 3.52 12.60 -3.72
C MET A 169 4.06 12.02 -5.03
N TRP A 170 3.20 11.87 -6.02
CA TRP A 170 3.57 11.39 -7.35
C TRP A 170 4.60 12.29 -8.08
N GLN A 171 4.75 13.55 -7.66
CA GLN A 171 5.73 14.48 -8.22
C GLN A 171 7.13 14.32 -7.59
N LEU A 172 7.21 13.68 -6.43
CA LEU A 172 8.48 13.40 -5.75
C LEU A 172 9.24 12.26 -6.42
N PRO A 173 10.58 12.25 -6.37
CA PRO A 173 11.36 11.10 -6.80
C PRO A 173 11.11 9.89 -5.89
N ALA A 174 11.16 8.71 -6.46
CA ALA A 174 10.95 7.45 -5.73
C ALA A 174 11.85 7.29 -4.50
N MET A 175 13.06 7.84 -4.52
CA MET A 175 13.99 7.83 -3.38
C MET A 175 13.42 8.49 -2.12
N GLU A 176 12.50 9.44 -2.25
CA GLU A 176 11.88 10.16 -1.13
C GLU A 176 10.55 9.54 -0.69
N VAL A 177 10.01 8.62 -1.49
CA VAL A 177 8.73 7.95 -1.25
C VAL A 177 8.92 6.49 -0.83
N GLY A 178 9.96 5.82 -1.34
CA GLY A 178 10.13 4.38 -1.24
C GLY A 178 10.12 3.83 0.19
N SER A 179 10.85 4.47 1.11
CA SER A 179 10.86 4.04 2.54
C SER A 179 9.48 4.17 3.18
N TYR A 180 8.74 5.23 2.84
CA TYR A 180 7.38 5.45 3.30
C TYR A 180 6.44 4.36 2.77
N ALA A 181 6.44 4.13 1.45
CA ALA A 181 5.58 3.13 0.81
C ALA A 181 5.86 1.70 1.31
N GLU A 182 7.14 1.33 1.44
CA GLU A 182 7.55 0.05 2.05
C GLU A 182 7.06 -0.09 3.49
N ARG A 183 7.05 1.02 4.24
CA ARG A 183 6.56 1.04 5.63
C ARG A 183 5.06 0.80 5.68
N ASP A 184 4.29 1.36 4.75
CA ASP A 184 2.85 1.19 4.70
C ASP A 184 2.47 -0.26 4.37
N ALA A 185 3.11 -0.87 3.40
CA ALA A 185 2.93 -2.29 3.11
C ALA A 185 3.33 -3.19 4.31
N GLN A 186 4.44 -2.87 4.99
CA GLN A 186 4.87 -3.61 6.18
C GLN A 186 3.87 -3.48 7.33
N LEU A 187 3.37 -2.26 7.60
CA LEU A 187 2.34 -2.04 8.62
C LEU A 187 1.07 -2.85 8.31
N THR A 188 0.65 -2.87 7.05
CA THR A 188 -0.50 -3.66 6.60
C THR A 188 -0.29 -5.15 6.84
N PHE A 189 0.91 -5.67 6.54
CA PHE A 189 1.26 -7.06 6.82
C PHE A 189 1.24 -7.38 8.32
N ASP A 190 1.87 -6.53 9.14
CA ASP A 190 1.96 -6.74 10.59
C ASP A 190 0.60 -6.59 11.29
N LEU A 191 -0.23 -5.64 10.84
CA LEU A 191 -1.62 -5.52 11.30
C LEU A 191 -2.43 -6.78 10.99
N ARG A 192 -2.26 -7.39 9.82
CA ARG A 192 -2.92 -8.66 9.50
C ARG A 192 -2.60 -9.73 10.53
N GLN A 193 -1.33 -9.85 10.95
CA GLN A 193 -0.92 -10.84 11.93
C GLN A 193 -1.55 -10.58 13.31
N MET A 194 -1.70 -9.30 13.67
CA MET A 194 -2.38 -8.91 14.91
C MET A 194 -3.88 -9.13 14.81
N MET A 195 -4.54 -8.66 13.76
CA MET A 195 -5.99 -8.82 13.56
C MET A 195 -6.40 -10.30 13.55
N LYS A 196 -5.58 -11.18 12.98
CA LYS A 196 -5.82 -12.63 13.00
C LYS A 196 -5.89 -13.18 14.43
N LYS A 197 -5.03 -12.70 15.32
CA LYS A 197 -5.07 -13.09 16.75
C LYS A 197 -6.31 -12.53 17.45
N GLU A 198 -6.65 -11.27 17.18
CA GLU A 198 -7.79 -10.62 17.80
C GLU A 198 -9.12 -11.22 17.35
N THR A 199 -9.29 -11.52 16.05
CA THR A 199 -10.50 -12.17 15.54
C THR A 199 -10.70 -13.57 16.13
N THR A 200 -9.62 -14.34 16.30
CA THR A 200 -9.66 -15.65 16.98
C THR A 200 -9.97 -15.49 18.47
N HIS A 201 -9.34 -14.54 19.16
CA HIS A 201 -9.56 -14.31 20.59
C HIS A 201 -11.00 -13.89 20.90
N GLN A 202 -11.65 -13.14 20.00
CA GLN A 202 -13.03 -12.68 20.16
C GLN A 202 -14.08 -13.61 19.54
N ASP A 203 -13.68 -14.74 18.93
CA ASP A 203 -14.56 -15.70 18.25
C ASP A 203 -15.42 -15.07 17.13
N ILE A 204 -14.80 -14.15 16.36
CA ILE A 204 -15.46 -13.42 15.25
C ILE A 204 -14.94 -13.81 13.86
N GLU A 205 -14.18 -14.89 13.73
CA GLU A 205 -13.60 -15.35 12.47
C GLU A 205 -14.68 -15.64 11.40
N SER A 206 -15.83 -16.17 11.82
CA SER A 206 -16.94 -16.44 10.90
C SER A 206 -17.52 -15.17 10.29
N ILE A 207 -17.63 -14.10 11.08
CA ILE A 207 -18.10 -12.79 10.60
C ILE A 207 -17.05 -12.17 9.67
N PHE A 208 -15.78 -12.25 10.06
CA PHE A 208 -14.69 -11.75 9.22
C PHE A 208 -14.57 -12.52 7.90
N SER A 209 -14.80 -13.84 7.90
CA SER A 209 -14.87 -14.65 6.67
C SER A 209 -16.00 -14.18 5.76
N LEU A 210 -17.19 -13.93 6.31
CA LEU A 210 -18.34 -13.43 5.56
C LEU A 210 -18.01 -12.08 4.87
N GLU A 211 -17.46 -11.12 5.60
CA GLU A 211 -17.07 -9.83 5.06
C GLU A 211 -15.99 -9.97 3.96
N THR A 212 -15.07 -10.89 4.15
CA THR A 212 -14.02 -11.19 3.16
C THR A 212 -14.59 -11.80 1.89
N ASP A 213 -15.57 -12.71 2.01
CA ASP A 213 -16.24 -13.38 0.88
C ASP A 213 -17.11 -12.41 0.07
N LEU A 214 -17.64 -11.36 0.67
CA LEU A 214 -18.40 -10.29 0.01
C LEU A 214 -17.54 -9.34 -0.80
N PHE A 215 -16.23 -9.31 -0.56
CA PHE A 215 -15.33 -8.33 -1.15
C PHE A 215 -15.25 -8.38 -2.70
N PRO A 216 -15.35 -9.53 -3.38
CA PRO A 216 -15.35 -9.61 -4.84
C PRO A 216 -16.60 -9.02 -5.52
N CYS A 217 -17.68 -8.80 -4.78
CA CYS A 217 -18.93 -8.24 -5.27
C CYS A 217 -18.87 -6.73 -5.42
#